data_57d9cf1586d3f5e3477810240d036eaf
#
_entry.id   57d9cf1586d3f5e3477810240d036eaf
#
_cell.length_a   1.000
_cell.length_b   1.000
_cell.length_c   1.000
_cell.angle_alpha   90.00
_cell.angle_beta   90.00
_cell.angle_gamma   90.00
#
_symmetry.space_group_name_H-M   'P 1'
#
loop_
_entity.id
_entity.type
_entity.pdbx_description
1 polymer ?
#
loop_
_entity_poly.entity_id
_entity_poly.type
_entity_poly.pdbx_seq_one_letter_code
_entity_poly.pdbx_strand_id
1 'polypeptide(L)'
;MAYKLNGNYLQIDVPFSVGTTNYPANWLRLSTADEKTAIGITEEADPTYYNKKFYQSDGTPKTLADTSETIDGIEYKYDGVKTTLKKAEKAAAATLLSKYDWYVVRKAEKSTAIPTAITTYRDAIRTACTTRENEIDACADTTALVTLYGVTTDSDGKQTP
;
A
#
# COMPACT_ATOMS: atom_id res chain seq x y z
N MET A 1 -11.75 4.48 17.75
CA MET A 1 -12.42 3.57 18.72
C MET A 1 -13.49 2.78 18.01
N ALA A 2 -13.40 1.46 18.07
CA ALA A 2 -14.37 0.53 17.49
C ALA A 2 -15.29 0.00 18.59
N TYR A 3 -16.56 -0.15 18.30
CA TYR A 3 -17.58 -0.67 19.21
C TYR A 3 -17.99 -2.07 18.78
N LYS A 4 -18.07 -3.00 19.73
CA LYS A 4 -18.55 -4.37 19.49
C LYS A 4 -19.74 -4.71 20.36
N LEU A 5 -20.70 -5.40 19.78
CA LEU A 5 -21.84 -6.04 20.46
C LEU A 5 -21.89 -7.50 20.07
N ASN A 6 -21.83 -8.41 21.05
CA ASN A 6 -21.84 -9.86 20.81
C ASN A 6 -20.78 -10.30 19.77
N GLY A 7 -19.57 -9.69 19.78
CA GLY A 7 -18.49 -10.01 18.87
C GLY A 7 -18.56 -9.34 17.49
N ASN A 8 -19.67 -8.67 17.14
CA ASN A 8 -19.82 -7.96 15.87
C ASN A 8 -19.53 -6.47 16.01
N TYR A 9 -18.83 -5.90 15.03
CA TYR A 9 -18.59 -4.46 15.01
C TYR A 9 -19.86 -3.68 14.71
N LEU A 10 -20.10 -2.64 15.51
CA LEU A 10 -21.15 -1.64 15.28
C LEU A 10 -20.56 -0.46 14.51
N GLN A 11 -21.30 0.04 13.53
CA GLN A 11 -20.93 1.23 12.78
C GLN A 11 -21.47 2.49 13.50
N ILE A 12 -20.64 3.52 13.60
CA ILE A 12 -21.05 4.83 14.12
C ILE A 12 -22.07 5.44 13.14
N ASP A 13 -23.05 6.14 13.68
CA ASP A 13 -24.14 6.77 12.91
C ASP A 13 -25.05 5.78 12.13
N VAL A 14 -25.06 4.52 12.55
CA VAL A 14 -26.01 3.51 12.07
C VAL A 14 -26.89 3.02 13.23
N PRO A 15 -28.23 2.95 13.08
CA PRO A 15 -29.10 2.44 14.12
C PRO A 15 -28.86 0.94 14.32
N PHE A 16 -29.01 0.47 15.55
CA PHE A 16 -28.86 -0.94 15.90
C PHE A 16 -29.87 -1.36 16.96
N SER A 17 -29.99 -2.64 17.21
CA SER A 17 -30.94 -3.20 18.18
C SER A 17 -30.24 -4.12 19.16
N VAL A 18 -30.67 -4.10 20.40
CA VAL A 18 -30.26 -5.05 21.45
C VAL A 18 -31.53 -5.70 22.00
N GLY A 19 -31.73 -6.98 21.72
CA GLY A 19 -32.99 -7.66 22.02
C GLY A 19 -34.16 -6.98 21.31
N THR A 20 -35.13 -6.47 22.07
CA THR A 20 -36.31 -5.76 21.56
C THR A 20 -36.16 -4.25 21.54
N THR A 21 -35.03 -3.71 22.01
CA THR A 21 -34.79 -2.28 22.11
C THR A 21 -34.03 -1.76 20.92
N ASN A 22 -34.56 -0.72 20.26
CA ASN A 22 -33.93 -0.06 19.13
C ASN A 22 -33.20 1.20 19.59
N TYR A 23 -31.97 1.34 19.15
CA TYR A 23 -31.11 2.48 19.43
C TYR A 23 -30.93 3.34 18.18
N PRO A 24 -31.09 4.68 18.26
CA PRO A 24 -30.95 5.54 17.10
C PRO A 24 -29.50 5.63 16.63
N ALA A 25 -29.30 6.06 15.37
CA ALA A 25 -28.01 6.13 14.71
C ALA A 25 -26.93 6.90 15.51
N ASN A 26 -27.33 7.99 16.18
CA ASN A 26 -26.41 8.84 16.94
C ASN A 26 -26.11 8.33 18.36
N TRP A 27 -26.73 7.22 18.79
CA TRP A 27 -26.65 6.77 20.19
C TRP A 27 -25.20 6.43 20.60
N LEU A 28 -24.44 5.71 19.74
CA LEU A 28 -23.06 5.34 20.03
C LEU A 28 -22.16 6.55 20.29
N ARG A 29 -22.44 7.66 19.64
CA ARG A 29 -21.64 8.88 19.76
C ARG A 29 -22.01 9.71 20.98
N LEU A 30 -23.27 9.66 21.42
CA LEU A 30 -23.79 10.50 22.48
C LEU A 30 -23.80 9.80 23.85
N SER A 31 -23.81 8.46 23.87
CA SER A 31 -23.85 7.68 25.11
C SER A 31 -22.48 7.64 25.79
N THR A 32 -22.54 7.54 27.12
CA THR A 32 -21.36 7.35 27.98
C THR A 32 -20.81 5.95 27.88
N ALA A 33 -19.56 5.73 28.34
CA ALA A 33 -18.95 4.40 28.41
C ALA A 33 -19.76 3.43 29.28
N ASP A 34 -20.33 3.93 30.40
CA ASP A 34 -21.14 3.10 31.31
C ASP A 34 -22.45 2.65 30.65
N GLU A 35 -23.13 3.54 29.91
CA GLU A 35 -24.35 3.21 29.17
C GLU A 35 -24.07 2.17 28.07
N LYS A 36 -22.97 2.28 27.37
CA LYS A 36 -22.54 1.29 26.38
C LYS A 36 -22.29 -0.08 27.02
N THR A 37 -21.53 -0.08 28.11
CA THR A 37 -21.21 -1.29 28.86
C THR A 37 -22.47 -1.97 29.41
N ALA A 38 -23.44 -1.18 29.89
CA ALA A 38 -24.71 -1.67 30.46
C ALA A 38 -25.53 -2.51 29.47
N ILE A 39 -25.37 -2.29 28.15
CA ILE A 39 -26.07 -3.05 27.11
C ILE A 39 -25.15 -4.07 26.40
N GLY A 40 -23.95 -4.31 26.97
CA GLY A 40 -23.01 -5.32 26.48
C GLY A 40 -22.13 -4.84 25.30
N ILE A 41 -22.04 -3.53 25.07
CA ILE A 41 -21.09 -2.98 24.09
C ILE A 41 -19.72 -2.86 24.75
N THR A 42 -18.72 -3.40 24.08
CA THR A 42 -17.30 -3.22 24.40
C THR A 42 -16.66 -2.19 23.47
N GLU A 43 -15.80 -1.35 24.02
CA GLU A 43 -15.01 -0.39 23.26
C GLU A 43 -13.60 -0.95 23.10
N GLU A 44 -13.14 -1.04 21.85
CA GLU A 44 -11.81 -1.51 21.52
C GLU A 44 -11.07 -0.43 20.72
N ALA A 45 -9.74 -0.49 20.75
CA ALA A 45 -8.95 0.31 19.83
C ALA A 45 -9.35 -0.04 18.39
N ASP A 46 -9.35 0.95 17.50
CA ASP A 46 -9.57 0.68 16.09
C ASP A 46 -8.54 -0.30 15.59
N PRO A 47 -8.93 -1.28 14.74
CA PRO A 47 -7.97 -2.21 14.18
C PRO A 47 -6.89 -1.45 13.44
N THR A 48 -5.64 -1.73 13.78
CA THR A 48 -4.49 -1.14 13.10
C THR A 48 -4.55 -1.50 11.61
N TYR A 49 -4.59 -0.49 10.76
CA TYR A 49 -4.57 -0.70 9.32
C TYR A 49 -3.13 -0.69 8.82
N TYR A 50 -2.68 -1.82 8.32
CA TYR A 50 -1.38 -1.96 7.70
C TYR A 50 -1.46 -1.79 6.18
N ASN A 51 -0.50 -1.07 5.61
CA ASN A 51 -0.41 -0.92 4.16
C ASN A 51 -0.03 -2.27 3.54
N LYS A 52 -0.96 -2.86 2.79
CA LYS A 52 -0.81 -4.18 2.16
C LYS A 52 0.37 -4.29 1.18
N LYS A 53 0.94 -3.17 0.78
CA LYS A 53 2.15 -3.15 -0.05
C LYS A 53 3.36 -3.69 0.71
N PHE A 54 3.45 -3.40 2.02
CA PHE A 54 4.60 -3.70 2.87
C PHE A 54 4.34 -4.75 3.94
N TYR A 55 3.08 -4.90 4.35
CA TYR A 55 2.68 -5.75 5.47
C TYR A 55 1.63 -6.79 5.06
N GLN A 56 1.57 -7.87 5.82
CA GLN A 56 0.46 -8.80 5.87
C GLN A 56 -0.74 -8.16 6.59
N SER A 57 -1.90 -8.81 6.56
CA SER A 57 -3.11 -8.31 7.24
C SER A 57 -3.00 -8.29 8.77
N ASP A 58 -2.12 -9.11 9.32
CA ASP A 58 -1.83 -9.20 10.76
C ASP A 58 -0.74 -8.22 11.24
N GLY A 59 -0.21 -7.39 10.33
CA GLY A 59 0.87 -6.46 10.61
C GLY A 59 2.28 -7.04 10.49
N THR A 60 2.41 -8.30 10.15
CA THR A 60 3.73 -8.91 9.90
C THR A 60 4.35 -8.28 8.65
N PRO A 61 5.61 -7.77 8.71
CA PRO A 61 6.31 -7.28 7.54
C PRO A 61 6.45 -8.37 6.48
N LYS A 62 6.21 -8.04 5.22
CA LYS A 62 6.51 -8.95 4.10
C LYS A 62 8.00 -9.09 3.91
N THR A 63 8.43 -10.25 3.40
CA THR A 63 9.83 -10.54 3.09
C THR A 63 10.37 -9.56 2.04
N LEU A 64 11.51 -8.91 2.33
CA LEU A 64 12.11 -7.91 1.46
C LEU A 64 12.81 -8.53 0.25
N ALA A 65 13.55 -9.62 0.47
CA ALA A 65 14.27 -10.35 -0.55
C ALA A 65 13.38 -11.38 -1.23
N ASP A 66 13.76 -11.75 -2.45
CA ASP A 66 13.12 -12.86 -3.16
C ASP A 66 13.37 -14.17 -2.40
N THR A 67 12.38 -15.06 -2.43
CA THR A 67 12.45 -16.38 -1.82
C THR A 67 12.14 -17.45 -2.85
N SER A 68 12.58 -18.68 -2.59
CA SER A 68 12.15 -19.85 -3.36
C SER A 68 11.85 -21.01 -2.43
N GLU A 69 10.93 -21.85 -2.85
CA GLU A 69 10.68 -23.14 -2.20
C GLU A 69 10.55 -24.24 -3.25
N THR A 70 10.86 -25.46 -2.89
CA THR A 70 10.72 -26.61 -3.77
C THR A 70 9.57 -27.48 -3.28
N ILE A 71 8.55 -27.65 -4.12
CA ILE A 71 7.39 -28.52 -3.86
C ILE A 71 7.36 -29.58 -4.95
N ASP A 72 7.34 -30.85 -4.55
CA ASP A 72 7.32 -32.00 -5.48
C ASP A 72 8.44 -31.96 -6.56
N GLY A 73 9.62 -31.45 -6.16
CA GLY A 73 10.78 -31.33 -7.08
C GLY A 73 10.73 -30.14 -8.04
N ILE A 74 9.72 -29.28 -7.95
CA ILE A 74 9.56 -28.05 -8.75
C ILE A 74 9.94 -26.85 -7.89
N GLU A 75 10.86 -26.00 -8.37
CA GLU A 75 11.23 -24.75 -7.71
C GLU A 75 10.20 -23.65 -8.02
N TYR A 76 9.59 -23.10 -6.99
CA TYR A 76 8.71 -21.93 -7.05
C TYR A 76 9.45 -20.71 -6.51
N LYS A 77 9.46 -19.63 -7.30
CA LYS A 77 10.11 -18.36 -6.94
C LYS A 77 9.06 -17.30 -6.60
N TYR A 78 9.28 -16.62 -5.50
CA TYR A 78 8.40 -15.56 -5.01
C TYR A 78 9.18 -14.25 -4.94
N ASP A 79 8.63 -13.22 -5.59
CA ASP A 79 9.22 -11.89 -5.53
C ASP A 79 9.09 -11.32 -4.11
N GLY A 80 10.17 -10.83 -3.57
CA GLY A 80 10.16 -10.01 -2.36
C GLY A 80 9.60 -8.61 -2.61
N VAL A 81 9.39 -7.86 -1.54
CA VAL A 81 8.85 -6.50 -1.64
C VAL A 81 9.74 -5.61 -2.50
N LYS A 82 11.08 -5.67 -2.35
CA LYS A 82 12.00 -4.87 -3.14
C LYS A 82 11.88 -5.13 -4.64
N THR A 83 11.84 -6.40 -5.04
CA THR A 83 11.68 -6.79 -6.44
C THR A 83 10.34 -6.34 -7.01
N THR A 84 9.25 -6.49 -6.23
CA THR A 84 7.92 -6.02 -6.63
C THR A 84 7.89 -4.50 -6.83
N LEU A 85 8.50 -3.74 -5.93
CA LEU A 85 8.58 -2.28 -6.02
C LEU A 85 9.40 -1.84 -7.24
N LYS A 86 10.58 -2.43 -7.46
CA LYS A 86 11.41 -2.13 -8.64
C LYS A 86 10.71 -2.47 -9.95
N LYS A 87 9.96 -3.57 -10.03
CA LYS A 87 9.11 -3.89 -11.18
C LYS A 87 8.06 -2.81 -11.44
N ALA A 88 7.43 -2.28 -10.39
CA ALA A 88 6.45 -1.20 -10.51
C ALA A 88 7.09 0.11 -11.03
N GLU A 89 8.26 0.51 -10.51
CA GLU A 89 9.00 1.70 -10.97
C GLU A 89 9.41 1.56 -12.45
N LYS A 90 9.91 0.38 -12.86
CA LYS A 90 10.23 0.09 -14.27
C LYS A 90 9.01 0.17 -15.18
N ALA A 91 7.86 -0.35 -14.73
CA ALA A 91 6.62 -0.28 -15.49
C ALA A 91 6.13 1.18 -15.66
N ALA A 92 6.23 2.00 -14.60
CA ALA A 92 5.94 3.42 -14.67
C ALA A 92 6.87 4.16 -15.65
N ALA A 93 8.18 3.92 -15.57
CA ALA A 93 9.15 4.48 -16.49
C ALA A 93 8.89 4.04 -17.95
N ALA A 94 8.58 2.77 -18.19
CA ALA A 94 8.25 2.25 -19.52
C ALA A 94 7.00 2.94 -20.09
N THR A 95 5.97 3.18 -19.26
CA THR A 95 4.76 3.91 -19.69
C THR A 95 5.08 5.34 -20.12
N LEU A 96 5.98 6.04 -19.43
CA LEU A 96 6.41 7.38 -19.80
C LEU A 96 7.26 7.38 -21.08
N LEU A 97 8.16 6.40 -21.24
CA LEU A 97 9.05 6.28 -22.40
C LEU A 97 8.31 5.88 -23.67
N SER A 98 7.27 5.05 -23.58
CA SER A 98 6.53 4.51 -24.73
C SER A 98 5.91 5.59 -25.60
N LYS A 99 5.51 6.72 -24.99
CA LYS A 99 4.95 7.88 -25.72
C LYS A 99 5.89 8.45 -26.80
N TYR A 100 7.19 8.21 -26.65
CA TYR A 100 8.25 8.74 -27.51
C TYR A 100 9.06 7.67 -28.24
N ASP A 101 8.64 6.41 -28.18
CA ASP A 101 9.38 5.29 -28.83
C ASP A 101 9.36 5.40 -30.35
N TRP A 102 8.33 6.01 -30.92
CA TRP A 102 8.26 6.26 -32.35
C TRP A 102 9.44 7.10 -32.86
N TYR A 103 10.01 8.00 -32.05
CA TYR A 103 11.20 8.76 -32.43
C TYR A 103 12.42 7.84 -32.60
N VAL A 104 12.53 6.83 -31.75
CA VAL A 104 13.62 5.84 -31.82
C VAL A 104 13.49 4.99 -33.07
N VAL A 105 12.27 4.50 -33.35
CA VAL A 105 11.95 3.75 -34.57
C VAL A 105 12.25 4.60 -35.81
N ARG A 106 11.75 5.83 -35.87
CA ARG A 106 12.01 6.74 -36.98
C ARG A 106 13.51 7.00 -37.19
N LYS A 107 14.29 7.14 -36.11
CA LYS A 107 15.74 7.30 -36.20
C LYS A 107 16.39 6.04 -36.84
N ALA A 108 15.96 4.87 -36.44
CA ALA A 108 16.46 3.61 -36.94
C ALA A 108 16.13 3.41 -38.43
N GLU A 109 14.91 3.71 -38.85
CA GLU A 109 14.41 3.49 -40.22
C GLU A 109 14.84 4.58 -41.20
N LYS A 110 14.86 5.82 -40.80
CA LYS A 110 15.02 7.02 -41.64
C LYS A 110 16.26 7.83 -41.34
N SER A 111 17.06 7.44 -40.35
CA SER A 111 18.23 8.20 -39.84
C SER A 111 17.87 9.64 -39.39
N THR A 112 16.61 9.92 -39.14
CA THR A 112 16.15 11.21 -38.66
C THR A 112 16.52 11.39 -37.19
N ALA A 113 17.26 12.45 -36.87
CA ALA A 113 17.68 12.71 -35.49
C ALA A 113 16.51 12.86 -34.53
N ILE A 114 16.65 12.33 -33.31
CA ILE A 114 15.70 12.57 -32.22
C ILE A 114 15.92 14.00 -31.72
N PRO A 115 14.86 14.81 -31.54
CA PRO A 115 15.01 16.14 -30.95
C PRO A 115 15.69 16.08 -29.57
N THR A 116 16.61 16.99 -29.31
CA THR A 116 17.39 17.04 -28.06
C THR A 116 16.48 17.03 -26.82
N ALA A 117 15.39 17.79 -26.86
CA ALA A 117 14.44 17.84 -25.74
C ALA A 117 13.86 16.43 -25.40
N ILE A 118 13.56 15.63 -26.42
CA ILE A 118 13.06 14.26 -26.24
C ILE A 118 14.15 13.35 -25.68
N THR A 119 15.40 13.46 -26.17
CA THR A 119 16.53 12.70 -25.63
C THR A 119 16.74 13.03 -24.16
N THR A 120 16.82 14.33 -23.80
CA THR A 120 16.97 14.78 -22.43
C THR A 120 15.86 14.27 -21.53
N TYR A 121 14.59 14.37 -21.96
CA TYR A 121 13.44 13.86 -21.21
C TYR A 121 13.54 12.34 -20.98
N ARG A 122 13.85 11.56 -22.00
CA ARG A 122 14.01 10.10 -21.90
C ARG A 122 15.13 9.71 -20.96
N ASP A 123 16.24 10.43 -20.99
CA ASP A 123 17.39 10.18 -20.11
C ASP A 123 17.07 10.54 -18.66
N ALA A 124 16.33 11.63 -18.43
CA ALA A 124 15.83 11.99 -17.10
C ALA A 124 14.94 10.89 -16.50
N ILE A 125 14.02 10.30 -17.30
CA ILE A 125 13.17 9.19 -16.84
C ILE A 125 14.03 7.97 -16.44
N ARG A 126 15.02 7.59 -17.27
CA ARG A 126 15.89 6.44 -16.97
C ARG A 126 16.71 6.69 -15.71
N THR A 127 17.28 7.89 -15.58
CA THR A 127 18.05 8.30 -14.39
C THR A 127 17.18 8.25 -13.14
N ALA A 128 15.98 8.82 -13.18
CA ALA A 128 15.04 8.78 -12.05
C ALA A 128 14.65 7.34 -11.67
N CYS A 129 14.38 6.48 -12.64
CA CYS A 129 14.09 5.07 -12.41
C CYS A 129 15.26 4.37 -11.71
N THR A 130 16.50 4.53 -12.23
CA THR A 130 17.71 3.94 -11.63
C THR A 130 17.95 4.46 -10.21
N THR A 131 17.78 5.76 -9.99
CA THR A 131 17.91 6.38 -8.65
C THR A 131 16.91 5.73 -7.69
N ARG A 132 15.65 5.59 -8.11
CA ARG A 132 14.61 4.99 -7.28
C ARG A 132 14.88 3.52 -6.97
N GLU A 133 15.39 2.76 -7.93
CA GLU A 133 15.81 1.37 -7.69
C GLU A 133 16.92 1.27 -6.64
N ASN A 134 17.91 2.17 -6.71
CA ASN A 134 19.01 2.22 -5.75
C ASN A 134 18.51 2.61 -4.34
N GLU A 135 17.58 3.56 -4.22
CA GLU A 135 16.94 3.94 -2.95
C GLU A 135 16.20 2.74 -2.33
N ILE A 136 15.46 1.97 -3.14
CA ILE A 136 14.76 0.76 -2.69
C ILE A 136 15.78 -0.27 -2.19
N ASP A 137 16.87 -0.48 -2.94
CA ASP A 137 17.91 -1.45 -2.56
C ASP A 137 18.65 -1.04 -1.29
N ALA A 138 18.83 0.25 -1.06
CA ALA A 138 19.47 0.79 0.14
C ALA A 138 18.62 0.65 1.42
N CYS A 139 17.29 0.46 1.32
CA CYS A 139 16.44 0.26 2.48
C CYS A 139 16.82 -1.03 3.22
N ALA A 140 17.18 -0.95 4.50
CA ALA A 140 17.57 -2.11 5.29
C ALA A 140 16.35 -2.97 5.73
N ASP A 141 15.21 -2.33 5.95
CA ASP A 141 14.00 -2.95 6.50
C ASP A 141 12.72 -2.36 5.91
N THR A 142 11.58 -2.92 6.32
CA THR A 142 10.26 -2.47 5.88
C THR A 142 9.94 -1.05 6.32
N THR A 143 10.43 -0.60 7.48
CA THR A 143 10.20 0.75 7.99
C THR A 143 10.89 1.79 7.09
N ALA A 144 12.11 1.51 6.64
CA ALA A 144 12.82 2.35 5.69
C ALA A 144 12.06 2.46 4.34
N LEU A 145 11.50 1.35 3.84
CA LEU A 145 10.66 1.36 2.63
C LEU A 145 9.36 2.17 2.81
N VAL A 146 8.70 2.00 3.95
CA VAL A 146 7.48 2.77 4.29
C VAL A 146 7.79 4.27 4.28
N THR A 147 8.90 4.67 4.89
CA THR A 147 9.38 6.06 4.90
C THR A 147 9.72 6.57 3.49
N LEU A 148 10.44 5.77 2.70
CA LEU A 148 10.81 6.11 1.31
C LEU A 148 9.57 6.37 0.42
N TYR A 149 8.48 5.65 0.66
CA TYR A 149 7.22 5.81 -0.06
C TYR A 149 6.26 6.83 0.55
N GLY A 150 6.70 7.57 1.58
CA GLY A 150 5.91 8.63 2.21
C GLY A 150 4.66 8.13 2.93
N VAL A 151 4.62 6.84 3.29
CA VAL A 151 3.52 6.29 4.07
C VAL A 151 3.60 6.82 5.49
N THR A 152 2.63 7.62 5.90
CA THR A 152 2.52 8.16 7.25
C THR A 152 1.54 7.33 8.07
N THR A 153 1.75 7.31 9.38
CA THR A 153 0.81 6.71 10.32
C THR A 153 0.10 7.85 11.03
N ASP A 154 -1.23 7.87 10.95
CA ASP A 154 -2.04 8.85 11.65
C ASP A 154 -2.09 8.60 13.17
N SER A 155 -2.77 9.48 13.93
CA SER A 155 -2.92 9.38 15.37
C SER A 155 -3.63 8.10 15.84
N ASP A 156 -4.37 7.45 14.95
CA ASP A 156 -5.14 6.23 15.23
C ASP A 156 -4.36 4.96 14.81
N GLY A 157 -3.08 5.11 14.42
CA GLY A 157 -2.22 4.01 14.00
C GLY A 157 -2.47 3.50 12.58
N LYS A 158 -3.31 4.21 11.80
CA LYS A 158 -3.62 3.85 10.42
C LYS A 158 -2.55 4.37 9.48
N GLN A 159 -1.99 3.50 8.67
CA GLN A 159 -1.04 3.87 7.62
C GLN A 159 -1.80 4.44 6.40
N THR A 160 -1.47 5.67 6.05
CA THR A 160 -2.00 6.34 4.84
C THR A 160 -0.94 6.33 3.73
N PRO A 161 -1.37 6.28 2.46
CA PRO A 161 -0.45 6.37 1.34
C PRO A 161 0.21 7.75 1.26
#